data_6909db70b3f2a0b2753060de4f9b1faa
#
_entry.id   6909db70b3f2a0b2753060de4f9b1faa
#
_cell.length_a   1.000
_cell.length_b   1.000
_cell.length_c   1.000
_cell.angle_alpha   90.00
_cell.angle_beta   90.00
_cell.angle_gamma   90.00
#
_symmetry.space_group_name_H-M   'P 1'
#
loop_
_entity.id
_entity.type
_entity.pdbx_description
1 polymer ?
#
loop_
_entity_poly.entity_id
_entity_poly.type
_entity_poly.pdbx_seq_one_letter_code
_entity_poly.pdbx_strand_id
1 'polypeptide(L)'
;TEAFYEFFIGLSANNQKSWFDENRGRYERDVKALFLEFVTSVLAKMSAIDPRFEGLEAKQCIFRINKDVRFSKDKSPYKLHCAAAIQIGGRKEMGAGGLYIQVGPEECGIYSGVYMPEKEELMRIRGLIAGDLEGFARVIKETSFVQYFGEVRGEKNKRIDTVWGAAAAEQPLIFNKQFYIQHSVEAEDTLRSDFDDYVVEIWKASRGFNVFIGS
;
A
#
# COMPACT_ATOMS: atom_id res chain seq x y z
N THR A 1 13.79 -14.12 2.61
CA THR A 1 14.39 -15.34 3.17
C THR A 1 13.43 -16.00 4.13
N GLU A 2 13.53 -17.33 4.31
CA GLU A 2 12.72 -18.09 5.30
C GLU A 2 12.90 -17.56 6.73
N ALA A 3 14.12 -17.18 7.10
CA ALA A 3 14.41 -16.62 8.42
C ALA A 3 13.59 -15.34 8.76
N PHE A 4 13.19 -14.57 7.74
CA PHE A 4 12.28 -13.44 7.90
C PHE A 4 10.92 -13.90 8.43
N TYR A 5 10.34 -14.92 7.82
CA TYR A 5 9.04 -15.47 8.20
C TYR A 5 9.09 -16.21 9.53
N GLU A 6 10.16 -17.00 9.78
CA GLU A 6 10.38 -17.70 11.05
C GLU A 6 10.43 -16.73 12.24
N PHE A 7 11.03 -15.53 12.06
CA PHE A 7 11.00 -14.51 13.10
C PHE A 7 9.57 -14.10 13.46
N PHE A 8 8.72 -13.80 12.47
CA PHE A 8 7.35 -13.38 12.73
C PHE A 8 6.47 -14.51 13.26
N ILE A 9 6.67 -15.75 12.84
CA ILE A 9 6.00 -16.93 13.40
C ILE A 9 6.36 -17.07 14.89
N GLY A 10 7.64 -16.95 15.25
CA GLY A 10 8.09 -16.96 16.63
C GLY A 10 7.51 -15.78 17.44
N LEU A 11 7.47 -14.58 16.85
CA LEU A 11 6.89 -13.40 17.48
C LEU A 11 5.38 -13.54 17.69
N SER A 12 4.64 -14.15 16.77
CA SER A 12 3.20 -14.33 16.92
C SER A 12 2.83 -15.18 18.14
N ALA A 13 3.63 -16.22 18.41
CA ALA A 13 3.46 -17.06 19.60
C ALA A 13 3.90 -16.39 20.91
N ASN A 14 4.74 -15.33 20.83
CA ASN A 14 5.41 -14.73 21.99
C ASN A 14 5.45 -13.19 21.86
N ASN A 15 4.33 -12.55 21.52
CA ASN A 15 4.31 -11.11 21.23
C ASN A 15 4.37 -10.26 22.51
N GLN A 16 5.55 -10.24 23.14
CA GLN A 16 5.87 -9.50 24.35
C GLN A 16 7.29 -8.94 24.33
N LYS A 17 7.53 -7.92 25.14
CA LYS A 17 8.78 -7.17 25.14
C LYS A 17 10.00 -8.06 25.50
N SER A 18 9.88 -8.95 26.49
CA SER A 18 10.98 -9.84 26.91
C SER A 18 11.46 -10.71 25.76
N TRP A 19 10.54 -11.41 25.08
CA TRP A 19 10.89 -12.25 23.95
C TRP A 19 11.54 -11.44 22.80
N PHE A 20 11.00 -10.25 22.51
CA PHE A 20 11.56 -9.40 21.46
C PHE A 20 12.99 -8.95 21.81
N ASP A 21 13.25 -8.57 23.07
CA ASP A 21 14.56 -8.15 23.52
C ASP A 21 15.60 -9.31 23.42
N GLU A 22 15.20 -10.53 23.76
CA GLU A 22 16.03 -11.72 23.58
C GLU A 22 16.32 -12.06 22.10
N ASN A 23 15.36 -11.78 21.20
CA ASN A 23 15.45 -12.04 19.76
C ASN A 23 15.82 -10.81 18.92
N ARG A 24 16.21 -9.70 19.56
CA ARG A 24 16.55 -8.44 18.90
C ARG A 24 17.61 -8.59 17.80
N GLY A 25 18.63 -9.39 18.05
CA GLY A 25 19.68 -9.67 17.06
C GLY A 25 19.15 -10.34 15.78
N ARG A 26 18.18 -11.26 15.93
CA ARG A 26 17.50 -11.89 14.78
C ARG A 26 16.66 -10.83 14.02
N TYR A 27 15.89 -10.02 14.74
CA TYR A 27 15.12 -8.95 14.14
C TYR A 27 15.97 -7.98 13.31
N GLU A 28 17.08 -7.50 13.86
CA GLU A 28 17.96 -6.54 13.16
C GLU A 28 18.58 -7.16 11.90
N ARG A 29 19.02 -8.42 11.97
CA ARG A 29 19.69 -9.12 10.86
C ARG A 29 18.71 -9.66 9.82
N ASP A 30 17.71 -10.43 10.26
CA ASP A 30 16.91 -11.29 9.38
C ASP A 30 15.62 -10.59 8.90
N VAL A 31 15.24 -9.49 9.55
CA VAL A 31 14.01 -8.73 9.21
C VAL A 31 14.31 -7.32 8.78
N LYS A 32 14.85 -6.52 9.67
CA LYS A 32 15.00 -5.08 9.46
C LYS A 32 16.02 -4.74 8.37
N ALA A 33 17.19 -5.40 8.37
CA ALA A 33 18.23 -5.16 7.37
C ALA A 33 17.75 -5.59 5.98
N LEU A 34 17.15 -6.77 5.87
CA LEU A 34 16.63 -7.30 4.59
C LEU A 34 15.48 -6.43 4.04
N PHE A 35 14.55 -6.02 4.90
CA PHE A 35 13.45 -5.18 4.46
C PHE A 35 13.91 -3.78 4.05
N LEU A 36 14.92 -3.23 4.72
CA LEU A 36 15.54 -1.96 4.32
C LEU A 36 16.22 -2.07 2.96
N GLU A 37 16.97 -3.15 2.71
CA GLU A 37 17.62 -3.42 1.42
C GLU A 37 16.58 -3.54 0.30
N PHE A 38 15.53 -4.33 0.52
CA PHE A 38 14.43 -4.48 -0.42
C PHE A 38 13.76 -3.14 -0.76
N VAL A 39 13.36 -2.35 0.24
CA VAL A 39 12.72 -1.04 0.02
C VAL A 39 13.68 -0.08 -0.68
N THR A 40 14.98 -0.15 -0.40
CA THR A 40 16.01 0.66 -1.08
C THR A 40 16.09 0.31 -2.56
N SER A 41 16.07 -0.98 -2.91
CA SER A 41 16.07 -1.43 -4.31
C SER A 41 14.81 -1.00 -5.06
N VAL A 42 13.63 -1.23 -4.47
CA VAL A 42 12.35 -0.78 -5.06
C VAL A 42 12.36 0.73 -5.31
N LEU A 43 12.78 1.52 -4.32
CA LEU A 43 12.83 2.98 -4.42
C LEU A 43 13.81 3.46 -5.50
N ALA A 44 14.99 2.86 -5.61
CA ALA A 44 15.96 3.18 -6.64
C ALA A 44 15.39 2.93 -8.06
N LYS A 45 14.71 1.79 -8.26
CA LYS A 45 14.04 1.45 -9.52
C LYS A 45 12.86 2.40 -9.83
N MET A 46 12.06 2.76 -8.81
CA MET A 46 10.99 3.75 -8.97
C MET A 46 11.53 5.13 -9.34
N SER A 47 12.61 5.58 -8.70
CA SER A 47 13.26 6.88 -8.98
C SER A 47 13.83 6.95 -10.39
N ALA A 48 14.36 5.85 -10.92
CA ALA A 48 14.83 5.77 -12.29
C ALA A 48 13.70 5.96 -13.34
N ILE A 49 12.45 5.68 -12.97
CA ILE A 49 11.27 5.82 -13.83
C ILE A 49 10.56 7.17 -13.59
N ASP A 50 10.54 7.64 -12.36
CA ASP A 50 9.86 8.86 -11.96
C ASP A 50 10.76 9.69 -11.03
N PRO A 51 11.38 10.76 -11.54
CA PRO A 51 12.31 11.59 -10.77
C PRO A 51 11.71 12.24 -9.51
N ARG A 52 10.39 12.27 -9.36
CA ARG A 52 9.75 12.81 -8.14
C ARG A 52 10.08 12.01 -6.88
N PHE A 53 10.57 10.78 -7.02
CA PHE A 53 11.06 9.95 -5.91
C PHE A 53 12.54 10.19 -5.59
N GLU A 54 13.27 11.01 -6.35
CA GLU A 54 14.68 11.32 -6.07
C GLU A 54 14.84 11.99 -4.71
N GLY A 55 15.88 11.60 -3.98
CA GLY A 55 16.17 12.12 -2.64
C GLY A 55 15.34 11.52 -1.50
N LEU A 56 14.33 10.66 -1.80
CA LEU A 56 13.61 9.93 -0.78
C LEU A 56 14.48 8.77 -0.27
N GLU A 57 14.59 8.64 1.05
CA GLU A 57 15.34 7.56 1.68
C GLU A 57 14.40 6.42 2.12
N ALA A 58 14.80 5.17 1.92
CA ALA A 58 14.02 4.00 2.32
C ALA A 58 13.62 4.00 3.81
N LYS A 59 14.51 4.53 4.69
CA LYS A 59 14.21 4.68 6.12
C LYS A 59 13.01 5.59 6.41
N GLN A 60 12.74 6.57 5.54
CA GLN A 60 11.59 7.47 5.67
C GLN A 60 10.29 6.79 5.26
N CYS A 61 10.37 5.74 4.43
CA CYS A 61 9.24 4.96 3.94
C CYS A 61 8.80 3.86 4.92
N ILE A 62 9.73 3.26 5.68
CA ILE A 62 9.49 2.09 6.51
C ILE A 62 8.79 2.47 7.81
N PHE A 63 7.76 1.71 8.17
CA PHE A 63 7.07 1.82 9.46
C PHE A 63 7.83 1.06 10.54
N ARG A 64 7.79 1.60 11.77
CA ARG A 64 8.29 0.88 12.95
C ARG A 64 7.48 -0.38 13.21
N ILE A 65 8.12 -1.41 13.76
CA ILE A 65 7.47 -2.66 14.15
C ILE A 65 6.50 -2.48 15.34
N ASN A 66 6.74 -1.50 16.19
CA ASN A 66 5.88 -1.25 17.35
C ASN A 66 4.47 -0.86 16.93
N LYS A 67 3.47 -1.48 17.55
CA LYS A 67 2.06 -1.09 17.43
C LYS A 67 1.75 0.19 18.22
N ASP A 68 0.80 0.97 17.75
CA ASP A 68 0.12 1.95 18.56
C ASP A 68 -1.09 1.29 19.24
N VAL A 69 -0.91 0.92 20.51
CA VAL A 69 -1.91 0.16 21.26
C VAL A 69 -2.86 1.04 22.08
N ARG A 70 -2.76 2.39 21.98
CA ARG A 70 -3.55 3.31 22.80
C ARG A 70 -5.05 3.07 22.67
N PHE A 71 -5.53 2.88 21.45
CA PHE A 71 -6.94 2.70 21.13
C PHE A 71 -7.30 1.28 20.68
N SER A 72 -6.34 0.37 20.65
CA SER A 72 -6.55 -1.03 20.21
C SER A 72 -7.07 -1.89 21.39
N LYS A 73 -7.95 -2.83 21.07
CA LYS A 73 -8.33 -3.93 21.99
C LYS A 73 -7.18 -4.91 22.16
N ASP A 74 -6.47 -5.20 21.08
CA ASP A 74 -5.25 -6.00 21.12
C ASP A 74 -4.09 -5.15 21.64
N LYS A 75 -3.53 -5.57 22.78
CA LYS A 75 -2.43 -4.89 23.47
C LYS A 75 -1.05 -5.48 23.15
N SER A 76 -0.96 -6.40 22.19
CA SER A 76 0.33 -6.92 21.73
C SER A 76 1.22 -5.78 21.21
N PRO A 77 2.49 -5.69 21.66
CA PRO A 77 3.31 -4.50 21.41
C PRO A 77 3.87 -4.39 20.00
N TYR A 78 3.90 -5.49 19.24
CA TYR A 78 4.56 -5.54 17.93
C TYR A 78 3.59 -5.97 16.83
N LYS A 79 3.84 -5.45 15.61
CA LYS A 79 3.20 -5.91 14.38
C LYS A 79 3.81 -7.25 13.97
N LEU A 80 3.04 -8.07 13.27
CA LEU A 80 3.48 -9.36 12.73
C LEU A 80 3.89 -9.25 11.24
N HIS A 81 4.24 -8.05 10.81
CA HIS A 81 4.68 -7.77 9.44
C HIS A 81 5.62 -6.55 9.40
N CYS A 82 6.40 -6.45 8.35
CA CYS A 82 7.01 -5.20 7.91
C CYS A 82 6.11 -4.47 6.93
N ALA A 83 6.15 -3.14 6.97
CA ALA A 83 5.44 -2.32 5.99
C ALA A 83 6.24 -1.07 5.63
N ALA A 84 6.07 -0.62 4.39
CA ALA A 84 6.61 0.62 3.87
C ALA A 84 5.57 1.37 3.04
N ALA A 85 5.56 2.70 3.14
CA ALA A 85 4.82 3.57 2.23
C ALA A 85 5.85 4.39 1.42
N ILE A 86 6.02 4.03 0.16
CA ILE A 86 6.87 4.74 -0.79
C ILE A 86 6.00 5.77 -1.48
N GLN A 87 6.03 6.99 -0.98
CA GLN A 87 5.23 8.10 -1.50
C GLN A 87 6.09 9.35 -1.65
N ILE A 88 5.74 10.21 -2.60
CA ILE A 88 6.40 11.50 -2.78
C ILE A 88 6.21 12.30 -1.48
N GLY A 89 7.31 12.80 -0.89
CA GLY A 89 7.28 13.43 0.44
C GLY A 89 7.38 12.47 1.63
N GLY A 90 7.45 11.15 1.38
CA GLY A 90 7.60 10.10 2.39
C GLY A 90 6.27 9.63 3.01
N ARG A 91 6.35 8.68 3.94
CA ARG A 91 5.20 7.96 4.51
C ARG A 91 4.15 8.81 5.23
N LYS A 92 4.42 10.06 5.49
CA LYS A 92 3.47 10.97 6.16
C LYS A 92 2.56 11.69 5.18
N GLU A 93 2.96 11.75 3.92
CA GLU A 93 2.17 12.36 2.88
C GLU A 93 1.09 11.37 2.43
N MET A 94 -0.16 11.80 2.56
CA MET A 94 -1.33 11.00 2.17
C MET A 94 -1.76 11.45 0.77
N GLY A 95 -1.23 10.82 -0.27
CA GLY A 95 -1.56 11.21 -1.64
C GLY A 95 -1.58 10.03 -2.59
N ALA A 96 -2.21 10.21 -3.75
CA ALA A 96 -2.13 9.24 -4.83
C ALA A 96 -0.73 9.25 -5.47
N GLY A 97 -0.27 8.09 -5.95
CA GLY A 97 0.95 7.99 -6.75
C GLY A 97 2.06 7.13 -6.18
N GLY A 98 1.97 6.73 -4.92
CA GLY A 98 2.91 5.83 -4.28
C GLY A 98 2.42 4.40 -4.13
N LEU A 99 3.19 3.62 -3.37
CA LEU A 99 2.86 2.26 -2.95
C LEU A 99 2.86 2.15 -1.43
N TYR A 100 1.96 1.34 -0.91
CA TYR A 100 2.10 0.72 0.40
C TYR A 100 2.38 -0.76 0.21
N ILE A 101 3.43 -1.25 0.83
CA ILE A 101 3.88 -2.64 0.75
C ILE A 101 3.82 -3.23 2.15
N GLN A 102 3.20 -4.39 2.29
CA GLN A 102 3.17 -5.17 3.51
C GLN A 102 3.70 -6.57 3.25
N VAL A 103 4.61 -7.05 4.11
CA VAL A 103 5.17 -8.40 4.04
C VAL A 103 5.14 -9.03 5.42
N GLY A 104 4.43 -10.12 5.56
CA GLY A 104 4.29 -10.88 6.80
C GLY A 104 3.71 -12.27 6.54
N PRO A 105 3.71 -13.17 7.55
CA PRO A 105 3.25 -14.55 7.38
C PRO A 105 1.74 -14.70 7.13
N GLU A 106 0.94 -13.73 7.60
CA GLU A 106 -0.52 -13.78 7.43
C GLU A 106 -0.97 -13.08 6.16
N GLU A 107 -0.23 -12.06 5.73
CA GLU A 107 -0.60 -11.25 4.57
C GLU A 107 0.63 -10.61 3.95
N CYS A 108 0.78 -10.79 2.64
CA CYS A 108 1.67 -10.01 1.80
C CYS A 108 0.82 -9.28 0.77
N GLY A 109 1.05 -7.98 0.61
CA GLY A 109 0.25 -7.20 -0.32
C GLY A 109 0.90 -5.89 -0.72
N ILE A 110 0.51 -5.45 -1.92
CA ILE A 110 0.92 -4.19 -2.53
C ILE A 110 -0.36 -3.39 -2.78
N TYR A 111 -0.39 -2.19 -2.22
CA TYR A 111 -1.56 -1.32 -2.24
C TYR A 111 -1.19 0.03 -2.85
N SER A 112 -2.14 0.68 -3.49
CA SER A 112 -1.97 2.02 -4.01
C SER A 112 -3.30 2.77 -4.04
N GLY A 113 -3.27 4.08 -4.26
CA GLY A 113 -4.45 4.93 -4.23
C GLY A 113 -4.66 5.62 -2.88
N VAL A 114 -5.91 5.96 -2.55
CA VAL A 114 -6.29 6.73 -1.36
C VAL A 114 -7.20 5.90 -0.46
N TYR A 115 -6.66 5.50 0.71
CA TYR A 115 -7.34 4.59 1.64
C TYR A 115 -8.25 5.30 2.65
N MET A 116 -7.81 6.42 3.21
CA MET A 116 -8.57 7.21 4.19
C MET A 116 -8.60 8.69 3.79
N PRO A 117 -9.32 9.04 2.69
CA PRO A 117 -9.40 10.43 2.27
C PRO A 117 -10.15 11.27 3.29
N GLU A 118 -9.68 12.47 3.53
CA GLU A 118 -10.47 13.51 4.18
C GLU A 118 -11.67 13.88 3.27
N LYS A 119 -12.65 14.57 3.84
CA LYS A 119 -13.90 14.87 3.12
C LYS A 119 -13.66 15.63 1.83
N GLU A 120 -12.80 16.63 1.85
CA GLU A 120 -12.45 17.47 0.71
C GLU A 120 -11.79 16.65 -0.40
N GLU A 121 -10.87 15.76 -0.04
CA GLU A 121 -10.19 14.85 -0.95
C GLU A 121 -11.18 13.86 -1.59
N LEU A 122 -12.09 13.30 -0.78
CA LEU A 122 -13.13 12.41 -1.29
C LEU A 122 -14.04 13.12 -2.31
N MET A 123 -14.41 14.37 -2.03
CA MET A 123 -15.23 15.17 -2.95
C MET A 123 -14.48 15.52 -4.24
N ARG A 124 -13.18 15.82 -4.14
CA ARG A 124 -12.31 16.06 -5.31
C ARG A 124 -12.25 14.81 -6.20
N ILE A 125 -11.97 13.63 -5.64
CA ILE A 125 -11.90 12.37 -6.40
C ILE A 125 -13.23 12.08 -7.10
N ARG A 126 -14.36 12.27 -6.42
CA ARG A 126 -15.69 12.12 -7.03
C ARG A 126 -15.91 13.10 -8.17
N GLY A 127 -15.46 14.35 -8.01
CA GLY A 127 -15.52 15.38 -9.04
C GLY A 127 -14.72 15.00 -10.29
N LEU A 128 -13.52 14.46 -10.13
CA LEU A 128 -12.69 13.97 -11.23
C LEU A 128 -13.38 12.83 -11.99
N ILE A 129 -13.92 11.84 -11.26
CA ILE A 129 -14.63 10.72 -11.87
C ILE A 129 -15.89 11.19 -12.61
N ALA A 130 -16.69 12.07 -12.00
CA ALA A 130 -17.91 12.59 -12.61
C ALA A 130 -17.62 13.49 -13.81
N GLY A 131 -16.48 14.17 -13.83
CA GLY A 131 -16.04 15.04 -14.91
C GLY A 131 -15.50 14.29 -16.14
N ASP A 132 -14.98 13.06 -15.96
CA ASP A 132 -14.46 12.23 -17.04
C ASP A 132 -14.74 10.73 -16.77
N LEU A 133 -16.00 10.35 -16.93
CA LEU A 133 -16.46 8.95 -16.75
C LEU A 133 -15.78 7.98 -17.71
N GLU A 134 -15.58 8.39 -18.97
CA GLU A 134 -14.95 7.57 -19.99
C GLU A 134 -13.45 7.39 -19.72
N GLY A 135 -12.76 8.46 -19.33
CA GLY A 135 -11.35 8.43 -18.95
C GLY A 135 -11.11 7.52 -17.74
N PHE A 136 -11.95 7.65 -16.70
CA PHE A 136 -11.90 6.78 -15.53
C PHE A 136 -12.14 5.31 -15.91
N ALA A 137 -13.19 5.06 -16.70
CA ALA A 137 -13.51 3.70 -17.16
C ALA A 137 -12.37 3.08 -17.99
N ARG A 138 -11.70 3.89 -18.82
CA ARG A 138 -10.53 3.45 -19.60
C ARG A 138 -9.38 3.02 -18.70
N VAL A 139 -9.05 3.81 -17.69
CA VAL A 139 -7.98 3.55 -16.74
C VAL A 139 -8.22 2.26 -15.97
N ILE A 140 -9.39 2.04 -15.41
CA ILE A 140 -9.68 0.83 -14.60
C ILE A 140 -9.95 -0.43 -15.46
N LYS A 141 -10.05 -0.29 -16.79
CA LYS A 141 -10.16 -1.41 -17.74
C LYS A 141 -8.86 -1.68 -18.49
N GLU A 142 -7.80 -0.93 -18.23
CA GLU A 142 -6.50 -1.21 -18.83
C GLU A 142 -6.03 -2.62 -18.48
N THR A 143 -5.44 -3.30 -19.45
CA THR A 143 -5.05 -4.72 -19.32
C THR A 143 -4.15 -4.96 -18.10
N SER A 144 -3.15 -4.13 -17.90
CA SER A 144 -2.24 -4.21 -16.75
C SER A 144 -2.96 -3.96 -15.42
N PHE A 145 -3.88 -2.98 -15.38
CA PHE A 145 -4.69 -2.71 -14.19
C PHE A 145 -5.55 -3.92 -13.81
N VAL A 146 -6.29 -4.47 -14.79
CA VAL A 146 -7.16 -5.63 -14.55
C VAL A 146 -6.35 -6.86 -14.14
N GLN A 147 -5.20 -7.09 -14.76
CA GLN A 147 -4.32 -8.21 -14.46
C GLN A 147 -3.83 -8.21 -13.00
N TYR A 148 -3.39 -7.07 -12.49
CA TYR A 148 -2.82 -6.98 -11.15
C TYR A 148 -3.84 -6.68 -10.05
N PHE A 149 -4.84 -5.84 -10.32
CA PHE A 149 -5.73 -5.34 -9.28
C PHE A 149 -7.16 -5.82 -9.40
N GLY A 150 -7.62 -6.15 -10.61
CA GLY A 150 -8.99 -6.55 -10.89
C GLY A 150 -9.98 -5.39 -10.77
N GLU A 151 -10.07 -4.76 -9.61
CA GLU A 151 -11.06 -3.74 -9.30
C GLU A 151 -10.52 -2.62 -8.39
N VAL A 152 -11.20 -1.48 -8.39
CA VAL A 152 -11.03 -0.44 -7.38
C VAL A 152 -11.83 -0.81 -6.13
N ARG A 153 -11.18 -0.81 -4.98
CA ARG A 153 -11.76 -1.18 -3.68
C ARG A 153 -12.16 0.04 -2.87
N GLY A 154 -13.08 -0.18 -1.94
CA GLY A 154 -13.56 0.80 -0.99
C GLY A 154 -14.95 0.45 -0.47
N GLU A 155 -15.22 0.81 0.79
CA GLU A 155 -16.57 0.75 1.33
C GLU A 155 -17.49 1.73 0.60
N LYS A 156 -18.76 1.34 0.40
CA LYS A 156 -19.74 2.20 -0.26
C LYS A 156 -20.61 2.95 0.73
N ASN A 157 -20.87 4.21 0.44
CA ASN A 157 -21.94 4.95 1.10
C ASN A 157 -23.30 4.37 0.70
N LYS A 158 -24.25 4.30 1.63
CA LYS A 158 -25.65 3.97 1.31
C LYS A 158 -26.37 5.08 0.54
N ARG A 159 -25.94 6.32 0.74
CA ARG A 159 -26.49 7.52 0.07
C ARG A 159 -25.32 8.46 -0.23
N ILE A 160 -25.44 9.20 -1.31
CA ILE A 160 -24.54 10.28 -1.71
C ILE A 160 -25.36 11.53 -2.01
N ASP A 161 -24.68 12.66 -2.12
CA ASP A 161 -25.31 13.92 -2.54
C ASP A 161 -25.92 13.76 -3.93
N THR A 162 -27.09 14.39 -4.13
CA THR A 162 -27.84 14.35 -5.40
C THR A 162 -27.06 14.93 -6.57
N VAL A 163 -26.10 15.80 -6.32
CA VAL A 163 -25.19 16.36 -7.35
C VAL A 163 -24.43 15.26 -8.10
N TRP A 164 -24.17 14.11 -7.46
CA TRP A 164 -23.48 12.97 -8.04
C TRP A 164 -24.42 11.95 -8.70
N GLY A 165 -25.76 12.14 -8.60
CA GLY A 165 -26.75 11.11 -8.94
C GLY A 165 -26.63 10.59 -10.37
N ALA A 166 -26.50 11.49 -11.37
CA ALA A 166 -26.35 11.10 -12.76
C ALA A 166 -25.04 10.31 -13.01
N ALA A 167 -23.92 10.85 -12.52
CA ALA A 167 -22.62 10.21 -12.69
C ALA A 167 -22.54 8.86 -11.94
N ALA A 168 -23.16 8.75 -10.78
CA ALA A 168 -23.21 7.50 -10.00
C ALA A 168 -24.07 6.40 -10.62
N ALA A 169 -25.06 6.76 -11.46
CA ALA A 169 -25.83 5.79 -12.23
C ALA A 169 -24.98 5.11 -13.31
N GLU A 170 -24.02 5.85 -13.91
CA GLU A 170 -23.10 5.34 -14.92
C GLU A 170 -21.85 4.69 -14.29
N GLN A 171 -21.34 5.29 -13.18
CA GLN A 171 -20.14 4.82 -12.48
C GLN A 171 -20.41 4.62 -10.99
N PRO A 172 -20.84 3.40 -10.58
CA PRO A 172 -21.17 3.10 -9.17
C PRO A 172 -20.02 3.25 -8.17
N LEU A 173 -18.75 3.33 -8.61
CA LEU A 173 -17.61 3.57 -7.73
C LEU A 173 -17.65 4.98 -7.08
N ILE A 174 -18.43 5.93 -7.60
CA ILE A 174 -18.67 7.22 -6.96
C ILE A 174 -19.24 7.08 -5.54
N PHE A 175 -19.94 5.97 -5.24
CA PHE A 175 -20.40 5.67 -3.89
C PHE A 175 -19.27 5.32 -2.92
N ASN A 176 -18.07 5.01 -3.39
CA ASN A 176 -16.96 4.61 -2.53
C ASN A 176 -16.58 5.73 -1.54
N LYS A 177 -16.15 5.30 -0.34
CA LYS A 177 -15.54 6.14 0.71
C LYS A 177 -14.03 6.17 0.60
N GLN A 178 -13.44 5.17 -0.06
CA GLN A 178 -12.02 5.02 -0.33
C GLN A 178 -11.85 4.65 -1.81
N PHE A 179 -10.69 5.00 -2.35
CA PHE A 179 -10.31 4.67 -3.73
C PHE A 179 -8.92 4.05 -3.72
N TYR A 180 -8.84 2.77 -3.38
CA TYR A 180 -7.58 2.05 -3.37
C TYR A 180 -7.65 0.77 -4.19
N ILE A 181 -6.49 0.30 -4.58
CA ILE A 181 -6.26 -0.93 -5.33
C ILE A 181 -5.30 -1.80 -4.54
N GLN A 182 -5.43 -3.12 -4.68
CA GLN A 182 -4.66 -4.10 -3.94
C GLN A 182 -4.25 -5.24 -4.86
N HIS A 183 -2.99 -5.63 -4.76
CA HIS A 183 -2.47 -6.88 -5.29
C HIS A 183 -2.01 -7.75 -4.12
N SER A 184 -2.62 -8.93 -3.96
CA SER A 184 -2.20 -9.92 -2.97
C SER A 184 -1.04 -10.73 -3.52
N VAL A 185 -0.05 -10.99 -2.68
CA VAL A 185 1.17 -11.72 -3.03
C VAL A 185 1.24 -12.94 -2.11
N GLU A 186 1.53 -14.11 -2.68
CA GLU A 186 1.80 -15.30 -1.85
C GLU A 186 3.16 -15.15 -1.14
N ALA A 187 3.27 -15.71 0.07
CA ALA A 187 4.49 -15.57 0.87
C ALA A 187 5.73 -16.12 0.14
N GLU A 188 5.57 -17.22 -0.60
CA GLU A 188 6.63 -17.83 -1.40
C GLU A 188 7.13 -16.90 -2.51
N ASP A 189 6.25 -16.12 -3.14
CA ASP A 189 6.63 -15.19 -4.20
C ASP A 189 7.53 -14.05 -3.68
N THR A 190 7.45 -13.72 -2.41
CA THR A 190 8.33 -12.72 -1.78
C THR A 190 9.78 -13.22 -1.61
N LEU A 191 10.01 -14.53 -1.75
CA LEU A 191 11.34 -15.15 -1.63
C LEU A 191 12.13 -15.15 -2.95
N ARG A 192 11.49 -14.81 -4.06
CA ARG A 192 12.14 -14.74 -5.38
C ARG A 192 13.19 -13.62 -5.43
N SER A 193 14.24 -13.83 -6.18
CA SER A 193 15.37 -12.89 -6.27
C SER A 193 15.05 -11.57 -6.98
N ASP A 194 13.98 -11.55 -7.79
CA ASP A 194 13.48 -10.41 -8.57
C ASP A 194 12.17 -9.84 -8.00
N PHE A 195 11.92 -10.03 -6.69
CA PHE A 195 10.69 -9.55 -6.06
C PHE A 195 10.56 -8.02 -6.10
N ASP A 196 11.66 -7.30 -6.04
CA ASP A 196 11.69 -5.85 -6.19
C ASP A 196 11.32 -5.39 -7.60
N ASP A 197 11.75 -6.11 -8.66
CA ASP A 197 11.29 -5.87 -10.03
C ASP A 197 9.80 -6.13 -10.18
N TYR A 198 9.31 -7.22 -9.60
CA TYR A 198 7.89 -7.56 -9.61
C TYR A 198 7.04 -6.47 -8.94
N VAL A 199 7.47 -5.95 -7.80
CA VAL A 199 6.79 -4.83 -7.12
C VAL A 199 6.76 -3.57 -7.99
N VAL A 200 7.85 -3.27 -8.71
CA VAL A 200 7.92 -2.11 -9.61
C VAL A 200 6.98 -2.28 -10.81
N GLU A 201 6.82 -3.49 -11.36
CA GLU A 201 5.84 -3.75 -12.43
C GLU A 201 4.39 -3.51 -11.94
N ILE A 202 4.06 -3.95 -10.73
CA ILE A 202 2.75 -3.69 -10.11
C ILE A 202 2.53 -2.18 -9.92
N TRP A 203 3.57 -1.47 -9.46
CA TRP A 203 3.49 -0.01 -9.35
C TRP A 203 3.27 0.68 -10.71
N LYS A 204 3.95 0.25 -11.76
CA LYS A 204 3.71 0.78 -13.11
C LYS A 204 2.26 0.62 -13.54
N ALA A 205 1.65 -0.54 -13.27
CA ALA A 205 0.25 -0.79 -13.56
C ALA A 205 -0.71 0.10 -12.75
N SER A 206 -0.31 0.58 -11.56
CA SER A 206 -1.11 1.49 -10.74
C SER A 206 -1.06 2.95 -11.21
N ARG A 207 -0.08 3.35 -12.03
CA ARG A 207 0.21 4.76 -12.32
C ARG A 207 -0.94 5.48 -13.00
N GLY A 208 -1.60 4.85 -13.97
CA GLY A 208 -2.75 5.44 -14.67
C GLY A 208 -3.87 5.79 -13.70
N PHE A 209 -4.20 4.88 -12.81
CA PHE A 209 -5.20 5.10 -11.76
C PHE A 209 -4.79 6.22 -10.79
N ASN A 210 -3.56 6.18 -10.31
CA ASN A 210 -3.04 7.19 -9.38
C ASN A 210 -2.97 8.58 -9.98
N VAL A 211 -2.58 8.71 -11.25
CA VAL A 211 -2.60 9.99 -11.97
C VAL A 211 -4.01 10.50 -12.07
N PHE A 212 -4.98 9.64 -12.44
CA PHE A 212 -6.37 10.06 -12.58
C PHE A 212 -6.96 10.60 -11.28
N ILE A 213 -6.80 9.88 -10.16
CA ILE A 213 -7.37 10.32 -8.87
C ILE A 213 -6.52 11.38 -8.16
N GLY A 214 -5.28 11.58 -8.58
CA GLY A 214 -4.33 12.55 -8.01
C GLY A 214 -4.24 13.88 -8.74
N SER A 215 -4.88 14.00 -9.91
CA SER A 215 -4.86 15.20 -10.76
C SER A 215 -5.68 16.36 -10.21
#